data_3541b62c881081f219b540a525e7c3c2
#
_entry.id   3541b62c881081f219b540a525e7c3c2
#
_cell.length_a   1.000
_cell.length_b   1.000
_cell.length_c   1.000
_cell.angle_alpha   90.00
_cell.angle_beta   90.00
_cell.angle_gamma   90.00
#
_symmetry.space_group_name_H-M   'P 1'
#
loop_
_entity.id
_entity.type
_entity.pdbx_description
1 polymer ?
#
loop_
_entity_poly.entity_id
_entity_poly.type
_entity_poly.pdbx_seq_one_letter_code
_entity_poly.pdbx_strand_id
1 'polypeptide(L)'
;MENHNKKSLMLSVVSVIVVAIIVVVVALIVRNQNSTNSLSSAQKSADSQQITANWKTFFAAKTSLQNRENLLQDGSKFTQPIQSEFNAFSTQASSAVVSSVTLTSSTAANVVYTVDLNAQPVLKDQIGKSILVNNVWQVSDSTLCGLLTLGGDKPSACSNT
;
A
#
# COMPACT_ATOMS: atom_id res chain seq x y z
N MET A 1 -60.73 39.69 14.35
CA MET A 1 -59.33 40.17 14.32
C MET A 1 -58.29 39.10 14.78
N GLU A 2 -58.64 37.82 14.75
CA GLU A 2 -57.84 36.78 15.41
C GLU A 2 -57.06 35.88 14.43
N ASN A 3 -57.17 36.06 13.12
CA ASN A 3 -56.62 35.11 12.15
C ASN A 3 -55.29 35.57 11.48
N HIS A 4 -54.88 36.83 11.68
CA HIS A 4 -53.61 37.31 11.13
C HIS A 4 -52.38 36.93 11.98
N ASN A 5 -52.53 36.76 13.30
CA ASN A 5 -51.44 36.49 14.21
C ASN A 5 -50.93 35.02 14.11
N LYS A 6 -51.85 34.07 13.84
CA LYS A 6 -51.47 32.63 13.70
C LYS A 6 -50.69 32.36 12.43
N LYS A 7 -50.95 33.04 11.30
CA LYS A 7 -50.18 32.89 10.02
C LYS A 7 -48.76 33.44 10.15
N SER A 8 -48.60 34.59 10.82
CA SER A 8 -47.28 35.19 11.07
C SER A 8 -46.41 34.34 11.98
N LEU A 9 -47.01 33.73 13.04
CA LEU A 9 -46.29 32.86 13.95
C LEU A 9 -45.83 31.54 13.27
N MET A 10 -46.69 30.94 12.42
CA MET A 10 -46.33 29.73 11.66
C MET A 10 -45.22 29.99 10.63
N LEU A 11 -45.22 31.14 9.92
CA LEU A 11 -44.18 31.49 8.99
C LEU A 11 -42.85 31.66 9.69
N SER A 12 -42.80 32.26 10.86
CA SER A 12 -41.60 32.46 11.66
C SER A 12 -41.01 31.13 12.16
N VAL A 13 -41.83 30.19 12.62
CA VAL A 13 -41.37 28.87 13.09
C VAL A 13 -40.82 28.03 11.96
N VAL A 14 -41.48 28.03 10.79
CA VAL A 14 -40.99 27.30 9.61
C VAL A 14 -39.64 27.84 9.14
N SER A 15 -39.45 29.16 9.17
CA SER A 15 -38.16 29.78 8.78
C SER A 15 -37.03 29.38 9.71
N VAL A 16 -37.25 29.32 11.00
CA VAL A 16 -36.21 28.89 11.97
C VAL A 16 -35.86 27.42 11.82
N ILE A 17 -36.84 26.56 11.55
CA ILE A 17 -36.59 25.13 11.32
C ILE A 17 -35.75 24.90 10.04
N VAL A 18 -36.07 25.62 8.95
CA VAL A 18 -35.32 25.50 7.69
C VAL A 18 -33.87 25.95 7.86
N VAL A 19 -33.62 27.05 8.56
CA VAL A 19 -32.24 27.52 8.84
C VAL A 19 -31.49 26.50 9.71
N ALA A 20 -32.13 25.91 10.72
CA ALA A 20 -31.50 24.89 11.56
C ALA A 20 -31.14 23.64 10.78
N ILE A 21 -31.99 23.19 9.85
CA ILE A 21 -31.69 22.03 8.97
C ILE A 21 -30.53 22.35 8.03
N ILE A 22 -30.48 23.54 7.44
CA ILE A 22 -29.36 23.95 6.57
C ILE A 22 -28.04 23.96 7.34
N VAL A 23 -28.01 24.49 8.56
CA VAL A 23 -26.79 24.51 9.39
C VAL A 23 -26.33 23.10 9.73
N VAL A 24 -27.23 22.19 10.03
CA VAL A 24 -26.88 20.77 10.32
C VAL A 24 -26.35 20.08 9.07
N VAL A 25 -26.99 20.28 7.92
CA VAL A 25 -26.54 19.68 6.65
C VAL A 25 -25.17 20.23 6.25
N VAL A 26 -24.93 21.53 6.38
CA VAL A 26 -23.61 22.13 6.11
C VAL A 26 -22.56 21.59 7.08
N ALA A 27 -22.86 21.44 8.37
CA ALA A 27 -21.94 20.88 9.34
C ALA A 27 -21.59 19.42 9.04
N LEU A 28 -22.55 18.63 8.54
CA LEU A 28 -22.31 17.24 8.13
C LEU A 28 -21.48 17.16 6.85
N ILE A 29 -21.70 18.06 5.88
CA ILE A 29 -20.91 18.15 4.63
C ILE A 29 -19.48 18.57 4.96
N VAL A 30 -19.27 19.58 5.81
CA VAL A 30 -17.91 20.03 6.20
C VAL A 30 -17.16 18.95 6.96
N ARG A 31 -17.83 18.16 7.81
CA ARG A 31 -17.20 17.01 8.49
C ARG A 31 -16.78 15.92 7.50
N ASN A 32 -17.53 15.73 6.42
CA ASN A 32 -17.23 14.74 5.40
C ASN A 32 -16.12 15.20 4.41
N GLN A 33 -15.89 16.50 4.28
CA GLN A 33 -14.86 17.05 3.37
C GLN A 33 -13.47 17.12 4.00
N ASN A 34 -13.32 16.97 5.31
CA ASN A 34 -12.01 16.86 5.98
C ASN A 34 -11.40 15.45 5.90
N SER A 35 -12.00 14.53 5.14
CA SER A 35 -11.39 13.25 4.74
C SER A 35 -10.46 13.41 3.54
N THR A 36 -9.73 14.52 3.45
CA THR A 36 -8.70 14.69 2.43
C THR A 36 -7.51 13.80 2.76
N ASN A 37 -7.43 12.63 2.12
CA ASN A 37 -6.21 11.87 1.78
C ASN A 37 -5.16 11.57 2.87
N SER A 38 -5.40 11.82 4.13
CA SER A 38 -4.58 11.27 5.21
C SER A 38 -5.14 9.90 5.59
N LEU A 39 -4.45 8.83 5.19
CA LEU A 39 -4.72 7.50 5.72
C LEU A 39 -4.84 7.58 7.23
N SER A 40 -5.90 6.98 7.80
CA SER A 40 -6.02 6.89 9.25
C SER A 40 -4.82 6.12 9.82
N SER A 41 -4.47 6.35 11.08
CA SER A 41 -3.39 5.61 11.74
C SER A 41 -3.62 4.10 11.72
N ALA A 42 -4.89 3.67 11.82
CA ALA A 42 -5.27 2.26 11.69
C ALA A 42 -4.99 1.72 10.28
N GLN A 43 -5.32 2.47 9.23
CA GLN A 43 -5.04 2.08 7.85
C GLN A 43 -3.54 1.99 7.59
N LYS A 44 -2.75 2.98 8.02
CA LYS A 44 -1.28 2.95 7.90
C LYS A 44 -0.67 1.73 8.59
N SER A 45 -1.19 1.36 9.75
CA SER A 45 -0.73 0.16 10.47
C SER A 45 -1.07 -1.12 9.70
N ALA A 46 -2.29 -1.23 9.17
CA ALA A 46 -2.72 -2.38 8.38
C ALA A 46 -1.89 -2.52 7.09
N ASP A 47 -1.68 -1.43 6.37
CA ASP A 47 -0.85 -1.41 5.15
C ASP A 47 0.60 -1.83 5.46
N SER A 48 1.20 -1.30 6.52
CA SER A 48 2.56 -1.67 6.92
C SER A 48 2.69 -3.14 7.28
N GLN A 49 1.68 -3.72 7.95
CA GLN A 49 1.64 -5.15 8.26
C GLN A 49 1.52 -6.00 6.99
N GLN A 50 0.64 -5.61 6.05
CA GLN A 50 0.48 -6.32 4.79
C GLN A 50 1.76 -6.26 3.95
N ILE A 51 2.39 -5.08 3.82
CA ILE A 51 3.68 -4.91 3.14
C ILE A 51 4.71 -5.85 3.75
N THR A 52 4.86 -5.82 5.08
CA THR A 52 5.83 -6.67 5.79
C THR A 52 5.59 -8.16 5.52
N ALA A 53 4.34 -8.61 5.57
CA ALA A 53 3.98 -10.00 5.31
C ALA A 53 4.28 -10.41 3.86
N ASN A 54 3.92 -9.56 2.89
CA ASN A 54 4.13 -9.81 1.48
C ASN A 54 5.62 -9.85 1.10
N TRP A 55 6.43 -8.96 1.67
CA TRP A 55 7.89 -8.98 1.50
C TRP A 55 8.51 -10.27 2.04
N LYS A 56 8.15 -10.66 3.27
CA LYS A 56 8.62 -11.94 3.84
C LYS A 56 8.23 -13.11 2.96
N THR A 57 7.00 -13.13 2.44
CA THR A 57 6.53 -14.20 1.55
C THR A 57 7.29 -14.17 0.21
N PHE A 58 7.49 -13.00 -0.39
CA PHE A 58 8.20 -12.86 -1.66
C PHE A 58 9.61 -13.47 -1.60
N PHE A 59 10.36 -13.22 -0.53
CA PHE A 59 11.73 -13.71 -0.35
C PHE A 59 11.84 -15.11 0.24
N ALA A 60 10.77 -15.67 0.81
CA ALA A 60 10.84 -16.98 1.46
C ALA A 60 11.14 -18.10 0.46
N ALA A 61 12.10 -18.98 0.77
CA ALA A 61 12.55 -20.05 -0.12
C ALA A 61 11.43 -20.96 -0.65
N LYS A 62 10.40 -21.20 0.19
CA LYS A 62 9.29 -22.11 -0.14
C LYS A 62 8.14 -21.47 -0.93
N THR A 63 8.23 -20.19 -1.24
CA THR A 63 7.20 -19.51 -2.01
C THR A 63 7.22 -19.97 -3.47
N SER A 64 6.08 -20.37 -3.98
CA SER A 64 5.95 -20.81 -5.38
C SER A 64 6.20 -19.64 -6.34
N LEU A 65 6.61 -19.96 -7.58
CA LEU A 65 6.81 -18.97 -8.64
C LEU A 65 5.55 -18.10 -8.84
N GLN A 66 4.39 -18.70 -8.95
CA GLN A 66 3.12 -18.00 -9.12
C GLN A 66 2.83 -17.01 -7.98
N ASN A 67 3.10 -17.41 -6.73
CA ASN A 67 2.90 -16.50 -5.60
C ASN A 67 3.90 -15.34 -5.59
N ARG A 68 5.13 -15.56 -6.06
CA ARG A 68 6.10 -14.46 -6.21
C ARG A 68 5.68 -13.48 -7.30
N GLU A 69 5.22 -13.99 -8.45
CA GLU A 69 4.66 -13.16 -9.53
C GLU A 69 3.50 -12.29 -9.03
N ASN A 70 2.57 -12.88 -8.24
CA ASN A 70 1.45 -12.15 -7.67
C ASN A 70 1.86 -11.08 -6.66
N LEU A 71 3.01 -11.25 -6.01
CA LEU A 71 3.57 -10.31 -5.02
C LEU A 71 4.57 -9.31 -5.63
N LEU A 72 4.80 -9.36 -6.92
CA LEU A 72 5.67 -8.46 -7.66
C LEU A 72 4.86 -7.59 -8.61
N GLN A 73 5.16 -6.31 -8.66
CA GLN A 73 4.63 -5.41 -9.68
C GLN A 73 5.03 -5.94 -11.06
N ASP A 74 4.04 -6.06 -11.97
CA ASP A 74 4.24 -6.62 -13.31
C ASP A 74 4.91 -8.02 -13.32
N GLY A 75 4.67 -8.84 -12.28
CA GLY A 75 5.39 -10.09 -12.02
C GLY A 75 5.46 -11.04 -13.19
N SER A 76 4.44 -11.09 -14.06
CA SER A 76 4.44 -11.92 -15.27
C SER A 76 5.55 -11.57 -16.27
N LYS A 77 6.06 -10.34 -16.26
CA LYS A 77 7.21 -9.92 -17.08
C LYS A 77 8.54 -10.49 -16.56
N PHE A 78 8.55 -10.92 -15.29
CA PHE A 78 9.72 -11.38 -14.57
C PHE A 78 9.75 -12.89 -14.33
N THR A 79 8.84 -13.66 -14.94
CA THR A 79 8.75 -15.12 -14.75
C THR A 79 10.13 -15.80 -14.93
N GLN A 80 10.83 -15.53 -16.03
CA GLN A 80 12.14 -16.13 -16.33
C GLN A 80 13.22 -15.69 -15.33
N PRO A 81 13.45 -14.37 -15.07
CA PRO A 81 14.39 -13.93 -14.07
C PRO A 81 14.10 -14.50 -12.66
N ILE A 82 12.85 -14.45 -12.22
CA ILE A 82 12.47 -15.00 -10.92
C ILE A 82 12.77 -16.49 -10.84
N GLN A 83 12.40 -17.26 -11.87
CA GLN A 83 12.63 -18.70 -11.91
C GLN A 83 14.13 -19.02 -11.88
N SER A 84 14.95 -18.30 -12.66
CA SER A 84 16.40 -18.48 -12.70
C SER A 84 17.04 -18.23 -11.33
N GLU A 85 16.78 -17.04 -10.74
CA GLU A 85 17.35 -16.64 -9.47
C GLU A 85 16.92 -17.55 -8.32
N PHE A 86 15.61 -17.82 -8.21
CA PHE A 86 15.11 -18.65 -7.12
C PHE A 86 15.45 -20.12 -7.27
N ASN A 87 15.69 -20.64 -8.48
CA ASN A 87 16.26 -21.97 -8.67
C ASN A 87 17.71 -22.03 -8.23
N ALA A 88 18.52 -21.01 -8.50
CA ALA A 88 19.89 -20.92 -8.03
C ALA A 88 19.97 -20.92 -6.47
N PHE A 89 18.97 -20.35 -5.79
CA PHE A 89 18.88 -20.30 -4.35
C PHE A 89 17.94 -21.37 -3.74
N SER A 90 17.37 -22.27 -4.55
CA SER A 90 16.38 -23.27 -4.09
C SER A 90 16.91 -24.22 -3.01
N THR A 91 18.23 -24.43 -2.96
CA THR A 91 18.90 -25.22 -1.92
C THR A 91 19.24 -24.41 -0.66
N GLN A 92 19.09 -23.10 -0.70
CA GLN A 92 19.37 -22.18 0.39
C GLN A 92 18.07 -21.68 1.03
N ALA A 93 18.04 -21.63 2.35
CA ALA A 93 16.91 -21.07 3.08
C ALA A 93 16.96 -19.54 2.95
N SER A 94 16.32 -19.00 1.90
CA SER A 94 16.18 -17.55 1.73
C SER A 94 15.03 -16.98 2.56
N SER A 95 15.23 -15.78 3.10
CA SER A 95 14.21 -15.03 3.83
C SER A 95 14.50 -13.53 3.79
N ALA A 96 13.52 -12.71 4.16
CA ALA A 96 13.73 -11.28 4.38
C ALA A 96 13.26 -10.87 5.77
N VAL A 97 14.03 -9.98 6.38
CA VAL A 97 13.66 -9.25 7.59
C VAL A 97 13.34 -7.81 7.18
N VAL A 98 12.10 -7.38 7.40
CA VAL A 98 11.68 -5.98 7.19
C VAL A 98 11.88 -5.25 8.50
N SER A 99 12.73 -4.22 8.49
CA SER A 99 13.03 -3.39 9.68
C SER A 99 12.16 -2.14 9.76
N SER A 100 11.75 -1.57 8.63
CA SER A 100 10.80 -0.45 8.62
C SER A 100 9.99 -0.37 7.32
N VAL A 101 8.78 0.19 7.43
CA VAL A 101 7.90 0.54 6.32
C VAL A 101 7.48 1.99 6.49
N THR A 102 7.72 2.82 5.50
CA THR A 102 7.31 4.23 5.46
C THR A 102 6.41 4.47 4.26
N LEU A 103 5.12 4.66 4.50
CA LEU A 103 4.18 5.04 3.43
C LEU A 103 4.55 6.43 2.89
N THR A 104 4.80 6.51 1.59
CA THR A 104 5.10 7.77 0.88
C THR A 104 3.85 8.36 0.23
N SER A 105 2.83 7.53 -0.01
CA SER A 105 1.50 7.91 -0.47
C SER A 105 0.47 6.85 -0.04
N SER A 106 -0.78 6.98 -0.48
CA SER A 106 -1.80 5.94 -0.29
C SER A 106 -1.55 4.66 -1.11
N THR A 107 -0.61 4.69 -2.05
CA THR A 107 -0.34 3.57 -2.98
C THR A 107 1.14 3.23 -3.10
N ALA A 108 2.01 3.87 -2.30
CA ALA A 108 3.45 3.63 -2.35
C ALA A 108 4.09 3.70 -0.97
N ALA A 109 5.10 2.87 -0.74
CA ALA A 109 5.89 2.83 0.48
C ALA A 109 7.37 2.56 0.19
N ASN A 110 8.24 3.11 1.03
CA ASN A 110 9.63 2.68 1.15
C ASN A 110 9.72 1.58 2.21
N VAL A 111 10.55 0.58 1.95
CA VAL A 111 10.75 -0.58 2.83
C VAL A 111 12.25 -0.74 3.06
N VAL A 112 12.67 -0.74 4.33
CA VAL A 112 14.04 -1.12 4.69
C VAL A 112 14.05 -2.59 5.05
N TYR A 113 14.93 -3.36 4.41
CA TYR A 113 14.94 -4.80 4.56
C TYR A 113 16.34 -5.38 4.48
N THR A 114 16.50 -6.57 5.06
CA THR A 114 17.70 -7.41 4.97
C THR A 114 17.32 -8.72 4.31
N VAL A 115 18.12 -9.22 3.39
CA VAL A 115 17.96 -10.57 2.82
C VAL A 115 18.94 -11.50 3.52
N ASP A 116 18.40 -12.61 4.03
CA ASP A 116 19.18 -13.69 4.64
C ASP A 116 19.21 -14.91 3.73
N LEU A 117 20.36 -15.57 3.65
CA LEU A 117 20.54 -16.91 3.09
C LEU A 117 21.09 -17.83 4.18
N ASN A 118 20.42 -18.95 4.46
CA ASN A 118 20.79 -19.89 5.54
C ASN A 118 20.95 -19.18 6.88
N ALA A 119 20.03 -18.26 7.21
CA ALA A 119 20.03 -17.42 8.40
C ALA A 119 21.27 -16.48 8.54
N GLN A 120 21.98 -16.25 7.45
CA GLN A 120 23.09 -15.28 7.41
C GLN A 120 22.68 -14.09 6.53
N PRO A 121 22.81 -12.85 7.03
CA PRO A 121 22.47 -11.66 6.27
C PRO A 121 23.50 -11.44 5.14
N VAL A 122 23.00 -11.50 3.89
CA VAL A 122 23.82 -11.30 2.67
C VAL A 122 23.63 -9.91 2.08
N LEU A 123 22.44 -9.31 2.22
CA LEU A 123 22.16 -7.93 1.83
C LEU A 123 21.52 -7.22 3.02
N LYS A 124 22.26 -6.33 3.66
CA LYS A 124 21.81 -5.62 4.86
C LYS A 124 21.23 -4.26 4.52
N ASP A 125 20.17 -3.87 5.23
CA ASP A 125 19.59 -2.51 5.23
C ASP A 125 19.34 -1.94 3.84
N GLN A 126 18.88 -2.80 2.93
CA GLN A 126 18.51 -2.36 1.58
C GLN A 126 17.24 -1.53 1.61
N ILE A 127 17.15 -0.55 0.72
CA ILE A 127 15.95 0.25 0.53
C ILE A 127 15.25 -0.21 -0.74
N GLY A 128 14.04 -0.70 -0.59
CA GLY A 128 13.17 -1.06 -1.69
C GLY A 128 11.84 -0.29 -1.64
N LYS A 129 10.99 -0.54 -2.62
CA LYS A 129 9.67 0.09 -2.74
C LYS A 129 8.56 -0.95 -2.79
N SER A 130 7.44 -0.64 -2.15
CA SER A 130 6.17 -1.34 -2.36
C SER A 130 5.19 -0.43 -3.07
N ILE A 131 4.39 -1.03 -3.95
CA ILE A 131 3.33 -0.38 -4.72
C ILE A 131 2.02 -1.13 -4.47
N LEU A 132 0.92 -0.39 -4.26
CA LEU A 132 -0.42 -0.96 -4.15
C LEU A 132 -1.02 -1.12 -5.54
N VAL A 133 -1.24 -2.36 -5.98
CA VAL A 133 -1.84 -2.71 -7.27
C VAL A 133 -3.02 -3.63 -7.01
N ASN A 134 -4.21 -3.27 -7.48
CA ASN A 134 -5.43 -4.06 -7.29
C ASN A 134 -5.67 -4.47 -5.82
N ASN A 135 -5.47 -3.54 -4.87
CA ASN A 135 -5.58 -3.76 -3.43
C ASN A 135 -4.56 -4.75 -2.82
N VAL A 136 -3.50 -5.07 -3.55
CA VAL A 136 -2.39 -5.90 -3.05
C VAL A 136 -1.12 -5.06 -3.00
N TRP A 137 -0.46 -4.99 -1.85
CA TRP A 137 0.85 -4.39 -1.74
C TRP A 137 1.91 -5.33 -2.33
N GLN A 138 2.55 -4.91 -3.40
CA GLN A 138 3.54 -5.68 -4.14
C GLN A 138 4.94 -5.09 -3.96
N VAL A 139 5.98 -5.90 -4.07
CA VAL A 139 7.36 -5.45 -4.28
C VAL A 139 7.41 -4.75 -5.65
N SER A 140 8.05 -3.59 -5.76
CA SER A 140 8.14 -2.91 -7.04
C SER A 140 9.12 -3.63 -7.99
N ASP A 141 8.84 -3.52 -9.28
CA ASP A 141 9.75 -3.98 -10.35
C ASP A 141 11.14 -3.34 -10.24
N SER A 142 11.21 -2.03 -9.94
CA SER A 142 12.48 -1.34 -9.74
C SER A 142 13.31 -1.91 -8.58
N THR A 143 12.66 -2.41 -7.52
CA THR A 143 13.37 -3.11 -6.42
C THR A 143 13.95 -4.43 -6.90
N LEU A 144 13.16 -5.24 -7.60
CA LEU A 144 13.68 -6.51 -8.17
C LEU A 144 14.82 -6.25 -9.14
N CYS A 145 14.67 -5.28 -10.03
CA CYS A 145 15.72 -4.93 -11.00
C CYS A 145 17.01 -4.46 -10.32
N GLY A 146 16.90 -3.70 -9.23
CA GLY A 146 18.05 -3.36 -8.40
C GLY A 146 18.78 -4.58 -7.86
N LEU A 147 18.04 -5.56 -7.33
CA LEU A 147 18.60 -6.80 -6.78
C LEU A 147 19.26 -7.64 -7.88
N LEU A 148 18.60 -7.82 -9.03
CA LEU A 148 19.17 -8.56 -10.17
C LEU A 148 20.46 -7.92 -10.68
N THR A 149 20.52 -6.59 -10.72
CA THR A 149 21.72 -5.86 -11.10
C THR A 149 22.86 -6.06 -10.11
N LEU A 150 22.59 -6.16 -8.81
CA LEU A 150 23.61 -6.49 -7.81
C LEU A 150 24.14 -7.91 -8.00
N GLY A 151 23.30 -8.84 -8.47
CA GLY A 151 23.69 -10.20 -8.87
C GLY A 151 24.46 -10.27 -10.21
N GLY A 152 24.53 -9.18 -10.94
CA GLY A 152 25.18 -9.11 -12.26
C GLY A 152 24.23 -9.30 -13.45
N ASP A 153 22.94 -9.55 -13.19
CA ASP A 153 21.93 -9.76 -14.21
C ASP A 153 21.23 -8.46 -14.63
N LYS A 154 20.99 -8.33 -15.93
CA LYS A 154 20.23 -7.21 -16.51
C LYS A 154 19.18 -7.73 -17.49
N PRO A 155 18.10 -8.32 -16.99
CA PRO A 155 17.04 -8.80 -17.86
C PRO A 155 16.38 -7.66 -18.64
N SER A 156 15.91 -7.96 -19.86
CA SER A 156 15.23 -6.96 -20.71
C SER A 156 14.01 -6.35 -20.04
N ALA A 157 13.34 -7.07 -19.13
CA ALA A 157 12.24 -6.57 -18.33
C ALA A 157 12.63 -5.35 -17.46
N CYS A 158 13.91 -5.18 -17.13
CA CYS A 158 14.44 -4.05 -16.35
C CYS A 158 14.85 -2.82 -17.19
N SER A 159 14.69 -2.86 -18.53
CA SER A 159 15.17 -1.77 -19.39
C SER A 159 14.35 -0.47 -19.28
N ASN A 160 13.16 -0.53 -18.70
CA ASN A 160 12.22 0.59 -18.60
C ASN A 160 11.79 0.90 -17.15
N THR A 161 12.56 0.48 -16.15
CA THR A 161 12.28 0.70 -14.72
C THR A 161 13.20 1.75 -14.11
#